data_cf314ee0a15797a85a0306611616d3cd
#
_entry.id   cf314ee0a15797a85a0306611616d3cd
#
_cell.length_a   1.000
_cell.length_b   1.000
_cell.length_c   1.000
_cell.angle_alpha   90.00
_cell.angle_beta   90.00
_cell.angle_gamma   90.00
#
_symmetry.space_group_name_H-M   'P 1'
#
loop_
_entity.id
_entity.type
_entity.pdbx_description
1 polymer ?
#
loop_
_entity_poly.entity_id
_entity_poly.type
_entity_poly.pdbx_seq_one_letter_code
_entity_poly.pdbx_strand_id
1 'polypeptide(L)'
;SDMTRTFFVGDKIEDKQKEIYNIVLEANLLAIKHVKAGIKGSDLDKIARDYIADKGYGDNFGHGLGHGIGLEIHEAPTVSPLGDIVLEENMLITIEPGIYIEGYSGVRIEDDIIVKKDGCEILNKTSKELLMIK
;
A
#
# COMPACT_ATOMS: atom_id res chain seq x y z
N SER A 1 6.94 -1.41 -14.29
CA SER A 1 5.96 -1.52 -13.22
C SER A 1 6.65 -1.62 -11.86
N ASP A 2 5.90 -1.32 -10.83
CA ASP A 2 6.41 -1.20 -9.46
C ASP A 2 5.65 -2.17 -8.57
N MET A 3 6.37 -3.08 -7.90
CA MET A 3 5.73 -4.08 -7.05
C MET A 3 6.66 -4.48 -5.92
N THR A 4 6.13 -4.52 -4.70
CA THR A 4 6.88 -4.95 -3.54
C THR A 4 6.11 -6.03 -2.80
N ARG A 5 6.83 -7.10 -2.44
CA ARG A 5 6.35 -8.15 -1.55
C ARG A 5 7.40 -8.38 -0.49
N THR A 6 6.95 -8.74 0.70
CA THR A 6 7.85 -9.02 1.81
C THR A 6 7.99 -10.53 1.99
N PHE A 7 9.23 -10.98 2.12
CA PHE A 7 9.54 -12.37 2.40
C PHE A 7 10.34 -12.45 3.69
N PHE A 8 10.09 -13.48 4.48
CA PHE A 8 10.90 -13.77 5.66
C PHE A 8 11.78 -14.97 5.36
N VAL A 9 13.07 -14.83 5.67
CA VAL A 9 14.06 -15.88 5.42
C VAL A 9 14.46 -16.50 6.75
N GLY A 10 14.42 -17.82 6.84
CA GLY A 10 14.79 -18.54 8.05
C GLY A 10 13.83 -19.68 8.36
N ASP A 11 14.01 -20.27 9.54
CA ASP A 11 13.22 -21.43 9.96
C ASP A 11 11.98 -21.04 10.76
N LYS A 12 11.92 -19.81 11.25
CA LYS A 12 10.84 -19.39 12.12
C LYS A 12 10.53 -17.90 11.95
N ILE A 13 9.25 -17.59 11.85
CA ILE A 13 8.76 -16.22 11.82
C ILE A 13 8.17 -15.93 13.20
N GLU A 14 8.60 -14.82 13.82
CA GLU A 14 8.08 -14.41 15.11
C GLU A 14 6.63 -13.96 14.99
N ASP A 15 5.85 -14.13 16.06
CA ASP A 15 4.44 -13.77 16.08
C ASP A 15 4.25 -12.28 15.77
N LYS A 16 5.12 -11.42 16.27
CA LYS A 16 5.06 -9.98 15.99
C LYS A 16 5.28 -9.69 14.51
N GLN A 17 6.17 -10.42 13.84
CA GLN A 17 6.39 -10.26 12.40
C GLN A 17 5.15 -10.64 11.61
N LYS A 18 4.48 -11.73 12.01
CA LYS A 18 3.22 -12.14 11.38
C LYS A 18 2.14 -11.09 11.60
N GLU A 19 2.05 -10.52 12.81
CA GLU A 19 1.10 -9.47 13.12
C GLU A 19 1.31 -8.26 12.22
N ILE A 20 2.55 -7.78 12.13
CA ILE A 20 2.89 -6.63 11.29
C ILE A 20 2.57 -6.90 9.83
N TYR A 21 2.93 -8.08 9.33
CA TYR A 21 2.64 -8.45 7.96
C TYR A 21 1.12 -8.42 7.69
N ASN A 22 0.34 -9.01 8.59
CA ASN A 22 -1.11 -9.05 8.42
C ASN A 22 -1.74 -7.67 8.47
N ILE A 23 -1.22 -6.77 9.30
CA ILE A 23 -1.71 -5.39 9.36
C ILE A 23 -1.44 -4.68 8.04
N VAL A 24 -0.25 -4.83 7.48
CA VAL A 24 0.10 -4.23 6.18
C VAL A 24 -0.75 -4.83 5.07
N LEU A 25 -0.94 -6.14 5.08
CA LEU A 25 -1.78 -6.82 4.09
C LEU A 25 -3.21 -6.29 4.14
N GLU A 26 -3.80 -6.20 5.32
CA GLU A 26 -5.17 -5.70 5.47
C GLU A 26 -5.29 -4.23 5.05
N ALA A 27 -4.28 -3.42 5.37
CA ALA A 27 -4.26 -2.02 4.94
C ALA A 27 -4.20 -1.93 3.41
N ASN A 28 -3.39 -2.77 2.76
CA ASN A 28 -3.29 -2.84 1.31
C ASN A 28 -4.64 -3.23 0.69
N LEU A 29 -5.25 -4.30 1.19
CA LEU A 29 -6.53 -4.79 0.66
C LEU A 29 -7.66 -3.78 0.89
N LEU A 30 -7.67 -3.13 2.06
CA LEU A 30 -8.67 -2.11 2.40
C LEU A 30 -8.56 -0.91 1.48
N ALA A 31 -7.34 -0.42 1.23
CA ALA A 31 -7.11 0.69 0.31
C ALA A 31 -7.57 0.32 -1.10
N ILE A 32 -7.17 -0.84 -1.60
CA ILE A 32 -7.55 -1.29 -2.94
C ILE A 32 -9.07 -1.35 -3.09
N LYS A 33 -9.77 -1.80 -2.06
CA LYS A 33 -11.23 -1.87 -2.06
C LYS A 33 -11.89 -0.50 -2.28
N HIS A 34 -11.22 0.58 -1.89
CA HIS A 34 -11.74 1.94 -1.98
C HIS A 34 -11.24 2.72 -3.19
N VAL A 35 -10.35 2.15 -4.02
CA VAL A 35 -9.86 2.82 -5.22
C VAL A 35 -10.98 2.93 -6.24
N LYS A 36 -11.27 4.14 -6.69
CA LYS A 36 -12.21 4.39 -7.78
C LYS A 36 -12.03 5.82 -8.26
N ALA A 37 -12.50 6.11 -9.46
CA ALA A 37 -12.51 7.48 -9.96
C ALA A 37 -13.36 8.33 -9.00
N GLY A 38 -12.87 9.52 -8.70
CA GLY A 38 -13.55 10.46 -7.83
C GLY A 38 -13.04 10.51 -6.40
N ILE A 39 -12.20 9.53 -5.99
CA ILE A 39 -11.62 9.60 -4.64
C ILE A 39 -10.39 10.52 -4.66
N LYS A 40 -10.23 11.32 -3.62
CA LYS A 40 -9.06 12.19 -3.48
C LYS A 40 -7.89 11.39 -2.93
N GLY A 41 -6.67 11.68 -3.42
CA GLY A 41 -5.48 10.97 -2.98
C GLY A 41 -5.29 10.94 -1.48
N SER A 42 -5.50 12.08 -0.80
CA SER A 42 -5.38 12.14 0.65
C SER A 42 -6.44 11.32 1.37
N ASP A 43 -7.63 11.20 0.81
CA ASP A 43 -8.70 10.40 1.42
C ASP A 43 -8.39 8.91 1.30
N LEU A 44 -7.82 8.49 0.17
CA LEU A 44 -7.41 7.11 -0.02
C LEU A 44 -6.26 6.75 0.92
N ASP A 45 -5.26 7.64 1.03
CA ASP A 45 -4.15 7.45 1.98
C ASP A 45 -4.69 7.30 3.41
N LYS A 46 -5.62 8.15 3.80
CA LYS A 46 -6.18 8.16 5.14
C LYS A 46 -6.81 6.82 5.51
N ILE A 47 -7.44 6.15 4.57
CA ILE A 47 -8.08 4.84 4.82
C ILE A 47 -7.04 3.83 5.32
N ALA A 48 -5.92 3.71 4.63
CA ALA A 48 -4.86 2.77 5.04
C ALA A 48 -4.14 3.26 6.28
N ARG A 49 -3.85 4.55 6.34
CA ARG A 49 -3.11 5.14 7.45
C ARG A 49 -3.86 5.04 8.77
N ASP A 50 -5.16 5.30 8.76
CA ASP A 50 -5.99 5.19 9.96
C ASP A 50 -6.07 3.73 10.44
N TYR A 51 -6.16 2.78 9.52
CA TYR A 51 -6.15 1.37 9.87
C TYR A 51 -4.86 0.99 10.60
N ILE A 52 -3.71 1.41 10.03
CA ILE A 52 -2.40 1.13 10.63
C ILE A 52 -2.27 1.82 11.99
N ALA A 53 -2.76 3.06 12.10
CA ALA A 53 -2.72 3.81 13.35
C ALA A 53 -3.58 3.15 14.43
N ASP A 54 -4.76 2.64 14.07
CA ASP A 54 -5.65 1.95 15.01
C ASP A 54 -4.99 0.68 15.56
N LYS A 55 -4.08 0.09 14.81
CA LYS A 55 -3.34 -1.10 15.26
C LYS A 55 -2.08 -0.75 16.05
N GLY A 56 -1.81 0.54 16.28
CA GLY A 56 -0.70 0.99 17.10
C GLY A 56 0.60 1.29 16.34
N TYR A 57 0.56 1.33 15.01
CA TYR A 57 1.77 1.49 14.20
C TYR A 57 1.75 2.75 13.32
N GLY A 58 0.91 3.74 13.65
CA GLY A 58 0.78 4.96 12.85
C GLY A 58 2.09 5.70 12.64
N ASP A 59 2.94 5.77 13.66
CA ASP A 59 4.24 6.44 13.57
C ASP A 59 5.26 5.65 12.75
N ASN A 60 4.94 4.41 12.41
CA ASN A 60 5.84 3.53 11.67
C ASN A 60 5.53 3.46 10.18
N PHE A 61 4.50 4.15 9.74
CA PHE A 61 4.16 4.28 8.32
C PHE A 61 4.65 5.66 7.85
N GLY A 62 5.91 5.72 7.44
CA GLY A 62 6.62 6.98 7.23
C GLY A 62 6.59 7.57 5.82
N HIS A 63 5.83 6.98 4.89
CA HIS A 63 5.73 7.50 3.52
C HIS A 63 4.27 7.53 3.08
N GLY A 64 4.00 8.10 1.91
CA GLY A 64 2.64 8.10 1.37
C GLY A 64 2.19 6.72 0.96
N LEU A 65 0.88 6.54 0.81
CA LEU A 65 0.31 5.26 0.40
C LEU A 65 0.71 4.88 -1.02
N GLY A 66 0.89 5.86 -1.91
CA GLY A 66 1.26 5.57 -3.27
C GLY A 66 1.46 6.81 -4.11
N HIS A 67 1.66 6.59 -5.40
CA HIS A 67 1.91 7.66 -6.36
C HIS A 67 1.47 7.22 -7.75
N GLY A 68 1.35 8.19 -8.65
CA GLY A 68 1.09 7.90 -10.04
C GLY A 68 2.28 7.26 -10.71
N ILE A 69 2.02 6.39 -11.67
CA ILE A 69 3.02 5.77 -12.51
C ILE A 69 2.74 6.26 -13.93
N GLY A 70 3.74 6.85 -14.57
CA GLY A 70 3.54 7.33 -15.93
C GLY A 70 4.76 8.04 -16.46
N LEU A 71 4.65 8.55 -17.69
CA LEU A 71 5.73 9.25 -18.34
C LEU A 71 5.92 10.67 -17.81
N GLU A 72 4.86 11.26 -17.25
CA GLU A 72 4.87 12.61 -16.71
C GLU A 72 4.89 12.55 -15.18
N ILE A 73 6.07 12.28 -14.62
CA ILE A 73 6.23 12.06 -13.18
C ILE A 73 5.74 13.24 -12.33
N HIS A 74 6.06 14.47 -12.75
CA HIS A 74 5.69 15.66 -11.96
C HIS A 74 4.21 16.01 -12.04
N GLU A 75 3.45 15.37 -12.93
CA GLU A 75 2.01 15.54 -13.03
C GLU A 75 1.25 14.36 -12.44
N ALA A 76 1.97 13.34 -11.99
CA ALA A 76 1.35 12.14 -11.45
C ALA A 76 0.69 12.45 -10.10
N PRO A 77 -0.48 11.87 -9.83
CA PRO A 77 -1.14 12.06 -8.55
C PRO A 77 -0.32 11.49 -7.40
N THR A 78 -0.42 12.13 -6.24
CA THR A 78 0.20 11.65 -5.02
C THR A 78 -0.90 11.11 -4.11
N VAL A 79 -0.76 9.86 -3.70
CA VAL A 79 -1.68 9.23 -2.74
C VAL A 79 -0.99 9.30 -1.38
N SER A 80 -1.15 10.44 -0.71
CA SER A 80 -0.46 10.76 0.53
C SER A 80 -1.31 11.71 1.36
N PRO A 81 -0.92 11.99 2.63
CA PRO A 81 -1.69 12.92 3.45
C PRO A 81 -1.88 14.30 2.81
N LEU A 82 -0.96 14.71 1.94
CA LEU A 82 -1.02 16.01 1.27
C LEU A 82 -1.51 15.91 -0.18
N GLY A 83 -1.94 14.72 -0.62
CA GLY A 83 -2.37 14.51 -2.00
C GLY A 83 -3.75 15.11 -2.26
N ASP A 84 -3.80 16.20 -3.01
CA ASP A 84 -5.06 16.91 -3.29
C ASP A 84 -5.66 16.63 -4.66
N ILE A 85 -5.04 15.76 -5.44
CA ILE A 85 -5.57 15.39 -6.76
C ILE A 85 -6.63 14.31 -6.61
N VAL A 86 -7.76 14.52 -7.28
CA VAL A 86 -8.83 13.53 -7.36
C VAL A 86 -8.47 12.52 -8.43
N LEU A 87 -8.55 11.23 -8.09
CA LEU A 87 -8.22 10.17 -9.04
C LEU A 87 -9.25 10.11 -10.16
N GLU A 88 -8.76 9.87 -11.37
CA GLU A 88 -9.61 9.77 -12.56
C GLU A 88 -9.46 8.39 -13.19
N GLU A 89 -10.49 7.99 -13.92
CA GLU A 89 -10.49 6.71 -14.64
C GLU A 89 -9.25 6.60 -15.53
N ASN A 90 -8.65 5.41 -15.52
CA ASN A 90 -7.46 5.05 -16.29
C ASN A 90 -6.15 5.60 -15.76
N MET A 91 -6.14 6.30 -14.63
CA MET A 91 -4.89 6.63 -13.96
C MET A 91 -4.25 5.36 -13.44
N LEU A 92 -2.92 5.32 -13.54
CA LEU A 92 -2.12 4.21 -13.03
C LEU A 92 -1.42 4.68 -11.75
N ILE A 93 -1.68 4.01 -10.64
CA ILE A 93 -1.12 4.39 -9.33
C ILE A 93 -0.55 3.17 -8.62
N THR A 94 0.31 3.42 -7.63
CA THR A 94 0.73 2.37 -6.69
C THR A 94 -0.10 2.44 -5.42
N ILE A 95 -0.25 1.30 -4.76
CA ILE A 95 -0.79 1.20 -3.39
C ILE A 95 0.25 0.42 -2.61
N GLU A 96 0.93 1.07 -1.67
CA GLU A 96 2.12 0.51 -1.02
C GLU A 96 2.23 0.82 0.47
N PRO A 97 1.25 0.41 1.28
CA PRO A 97 1.37 0.63 2.71
C PRO A 97 2.54 -0.16 3.30
N GLY A 98 3.11 0.35 4.38
CA GLY A 98 4.23 -0.31 5.04
C GLY A 98 4.34 0.08 6.51
N ILE A 99 4.99 -0.79 7.27
CA ILE A 99 5.31 -0.57 8.66
C ILE A 99 6.80 -0.87 8.83
N TYR A 100 7.55 0.09 9.37
CA TYR A 100 9.00 -0.02 9.52
C TYR A 100 9.36 0.23 10.98
N ILE A 101 9.96 -0.75 11.61
CA ILE A 101 10.40 -0.67 13.01
C ILE A 101 11.91 -0.72 13.02
N GLU A 102 12.55 0.39 13.38
CA GLU A 102 13.99 0.50 13.39
C GLU A 102 14.63 -0.58 14.23
N GLY A 103 15.64 -1.25 13.67
CA GLY A 103 16.36 -2.30 14.36
C GLY A 103 15.62 -3.62 14.49
N TYR A 104 14.41 -3.73 13.95
CA TYR A 104 13.62 -4.95 14.07
C TYR A 104 13.13 -5.49 12.73
N SER A 105 12.23 -4.79 12.06
CA SER A 105 11.58 -5.34 10.87
C SER A 105 10.97 -4.22 10.01
N GLY A 106 10.83 -4.51 8.72
CA GLY A 106 10.09 -3.64 7.81
C GLY A 106 9.25 -4.50 6.87
N VAL A 107 8.01 -4.08 6.64
CA VAL A 107 7.08 -4.78 5.74
C VAL A 107 6.43 -3.75 4.84
N ARG A 108 6.44 -4.01 3.54
CA ARG A 108 5.71 -3.21 2.56
C ARG A 108 5.09 -4.15 1.53
N ILE A 109 3.83 -3.91 1.19
CA ILE A 109 3.14 -4.65 0.14
C ILE A 109 2.65 -3.64 -0.88
N GLU A 110 3.15 -3.74 -2.08
CA GLU A 110 2.92 -2.76 -3.13
C GLU A 110 2.32 -3.40 -4.37
N ASP A 111 1.29 -2.77 -4.91
CA ASP A 111 0.66 -3.18 -6.17
C ASP A 111 0.52 -2.00 -7.10
N ASP A 112 0.55 -2.29 -8.40
CA ASP A 112 0.20 -1.35 -9.46
C ASP A 112 -1.28 -1.51 -9.76
N ILE A 113 -2.00 -0.39 -9.79
CA ILE A 113 -3.46 -0.35 -9.88
C ILE A 113 -3.87 0.58 -11.01
N ILE A 114 -4.81 0.15 -11.85
CA ILE A 114 -5.48 1.04 -12.80
C ILE A 114 -6.80 1.47 -12.17
N VAL A 115 -7.02 2.78 -12.05
CA VAL A 115 -8.26 3.33 -11.52
C VAL A 115 -9.37 3.15 -12.55
N LYS A 116 -10.52 2.66 -12.11
CA LYS A 116 -11.71 2.50 -12.96
C LYS A 116 -12.86 3.33 -12.38
N LYS A 117 -13.94 3.44 -13.14
CA LYS A 117 -15.08 4.27 -12.76
C LYS A 117 -15.64 3.90 -11.38
N ASP A 118 -15.84 2.62 -11.12
CA ASP A 118 -16.46 2.14 -9.88
C ASP A 118 -15.55 1.20 -9.09
N GLY A 119 -14.26 1.19 -9.39
CA GLY A 119 -13.32 0.30 -8.72
C GLY A 119 -11.94 0.42 -9.32
N CYS A 120 -11.24 -0.71 -9.41
CA CYS A 120 -9.88 -0.71 -9.96
C CYS A 120 -9.52 -2.09 -10.51
N GLU A 121 -8.40 -2.13 -11.24
CA GLU A 121 -7.82 -3.36 -11.73
C GLU A 121 -6.41 -3.48 -11.16
N ILE A 122 -6.10 -4.63 -10.57
CA ILE A 122 -4.78 -4.92 -10.04
C ILE A 122 -3.96 -5.54 -11.15
N LEU A 123 -2.82 -4.92 -11.47
CA LEU A 123 -1.95 -5.41 -12.56
C LEU A 123 -1.01 -6.52 -12.11
N ASN A 124 -0.70 -6.59 -10.81
CA ASN A 124 0.23 -7.57 -10.27
C ASN A 124 -0.52 -8.83 -9.85
N LYS A 125 -0.03 -9.98 -10.25
CA LYS A 125 -0.67 -11.27 -9.95
C LYS A 125 0.06 -12.09 -8.89
N THR A 126 1.12 -11.53 -8.31
CA THR A 126 1.92 -12.22 -7.30
C THR A 126 1.10 -12.38 -6.01
N SER A 127 1.23 -13.55 -5.38
CA SER A 127 0.54 -13.83 -4.12
C SER A 127 0.91 -12.82 -3.04
N LYS A 128 -0.08 -12.46 -2.22
CA LYS A 128 0.11 -11.62 -1.04
C LYS A 128 0.17 -12.42 0.25
N GLU A 129 0.15 -13.74 0.15
CA GLU A 129 0.28 -14.59 1.32
C GLU A 129 1.69 -14.47 1.89
N LEU A 130 1.79 -14.58 3.20
CA LEU A 130 3.08 -14.56 3.88
C LEU A 130 3.89 -15.79 3.48
N LEU A 131 5.11 -15.54 2.99
CA LEU A 131 6.01 -16.60 2.57
C LEU A 131 7.24 -16.63 3.46
N MET A 132 7.73 -17.84 3.74
CA MET A 132 8.98 -18.04 4.45
C MET A 132 9.92 -18.80 3.54
N ILE A 133 11.12 -18.25 3.32
CA ILE A 133 12.14 -18.84 2.46
C ILE A 133 13.28 -19.33 3.36
N LYS A 134 13.57 -20.61 3.26
CA LYS A 134 14.64 -21.24 4.06
C LYS A 134 15.96 -21.25 3.30
#